data_fc2224c2110c74f935ff6d930ea02024
#
_entry.id   fc2224c2110c74f935ff6d930ea02024
#
_cell.length_a   1.000
_cell.length_b   1.000
_cell.length_c   1.000
_cell.angle_alpha   90.00
_cell.angle_beta   90.00
_cell.angle_gamma   90.00
#
_symmetry.space_group_name_H-M   'P 1'
#
loop_
_entity.id
_entity.type
_entity.pdbx_description
1 polymer ?
#
loop_
_entity_poly.entity_id
_entity_poly.type
_entity_poly.pdbx_seq_one_letter_code
_entity_poly.pdbx_strand_id
1 'polypeptide(L)'
;MSVNRRQFIKAGSLALGSLAVHSLPLQARPAEEKATVYFTPEITTESLLRIYEKVCAPLQGRIAIKLHTGEPHGPNILPRDMVRALQARIPGSTIVECNVLYPSPRQTTEGHRETLRTNGWTFCPVDIMDADGEVSLPIPGGRHLKKVAVGKNLLNYDSMLVLTHFKGHVMGGFSGSLKNIAIGCASGKTGKAQLHSDGTNLWAGGPLFMERMVEGGKAITTHFKGHMAYINVLRRMSVDCDCAGTSAAEPTAPDIGILASTDLLAVDQASVDMVYALPEQQRRDLVERIESRSGLRQLEYMETLGMGHARYDLVSLS
;
A
#
# COMPACT_ATOMS: atom_id res chain seq x y z
N MET A 1 -27.85 19.49 35.96
CA MET A 1 -29.19 19.91 35.51
C MET A 1 -29.31 19.71 34.01
N SER A 2 -30.06 18.72 33.58
CA SER A 2 -30.19 18.34 32.18
C SER A 2 -31.32 19.16 31.56
N VAL A 3 -31.03 19.91 30.50
CA VAL A 3 -32.02 20.65 29.74
C VAL A 3 -32.53 19.80 28.58
N ASN A 4 -33.82 19.53 28.60
CA ASN A 4 -34.55 18.62 27.74
C ASN A 4 -34.97 19.30 26.41
N ARG A 5 -34.66 18.70 25.27
CA ARG A 5 -34.82 19.19 23.88
C ARG A 5 -36.28 19.34 23.39
N ARG A 6 -37.29 19.34 24.27
CA ARG A 6 -38.71 19.32 23.88
C ARG A 6 -39.52 20.61 24.13
N GLN A 7 -38.86 21.74 24.41
CA GLN A 7 -39.58 22.97 24.76
C GLN A 7 -39.33 24.19 23.85
N PHE A 8 -39.07 24.01 22.58
CA PHE A 8 -38.91 25.14 21.64
C PHE A 8 -39.87 25.10 20.45
N ILE A 9 -41.10 24.67 20.64
CA ILE A 9 -42.16 24.87 19.65
C ILE A 9 -43.42 25.35 20.38
N LYS A 10 -43.59 26.67 20.54
CA LYS A 10 -44.87 27.39 20.67
C LYS A 10 -44.54 28.88 20.84
N ALA A 11 -44.65 29.64 19.78
CA ALA A 11 -45.21 30.99 19.71
C ALA A 11 -44.76 31.65 18.38
N GLY A 12 -45.72 32.05 17.58
CA GLY A 12 -45.48 32.92 16.42
C GLY A 12 -46.31 32.57 15.19
N SER A 13 -47.65 32.67 15.31
CA SER A 13 -48.53 32.68 14.12
C SER A 13 -48.62 34.09 13.54
N LEU A 14 -48.85 34.16 12.21
CA LEU A 14 -49.27 35.27 11.38
C LEU A 14 -48.19 36.14 10.73
N ALA A 15 -47.91 35.77 9.46
CA ALA A 15 -47.95 36.70 8.32
C ALA A 15 -47.94 35.89 7.02
N LEU A 16 -49.06 35.82 6.32
CA LEU A 16 -49.19 35.28 4.96
C LEU A 16 -48.48 36.23 3.98
N GLY A 17 -47.30 35.86 3.58
CA GLY A 17 -46.61 36.39 2.40
C GLY A 17 -46.32 35.22 1.48
N SER A 18 -47.02 35.12 0.35
CA SER A 18 -46.77 34.14 -0.69
C SER A 18 -45.42 34.41 -1.38
N LEU A 19 -44.35 33.86 -0.80
CA LEU A 19 -43.08 33.74 -1.47
C LEU A 19 -43.11 32.45 -2.32
N ALA A 20 -43.15 32.61 -3.64
CA ALA A 20 -42.90 31.52 -4.58
C ALA A 20 -41.51 30.95 -4.31
N VAL A 21 -41.44 29.83 -3.57
CA VAL A 21 -40.20 29.06 -3.43
C VAL A 21 -39.94 28.41 -4.77
N HIS A 22 -39.07 29.03 -5.57
CA HIS A 22 -38.45 28.35 -6.69
C HIS A 22 -37.62 27.24 -6.10
N SER A 23 -38.16 26.03 -6.14
CA SER A 23 -37.36 24.82 -5.89
C SER A 23 -36.27 24.75 -6.96
N LEU A 24 -35.08 25.21 -6.61
CA LEU A 24 -33.87 24.88 -7.41
C LEU A 24 -33.82 23.36 -7.50
N PRO A 25 -33.65 22.79 -8.71
CA PRO A 25 -33.49 21.37 -8.83
C PRO A 25 -32.26 20.95 -7.98
N LEU A 26 -32.47 20.01 -7.06
CA LEU A 26 -31.38 19.36 -6.36
C LEU A 26 -30.49 18.79 -7.48
N GLN A 27 -29.35 19.43 -7.75
CA GLN A 27 -28.35 18.84 -8.61
C GLN A 27 -27.95 17.53 -7.95
N ALA A 28 -28.28 16.40 -8.59
CA ALA A 28 -27.81 15.11 -8.17
C ALA A 28 -26.28 15.22 -8.05
N ARG A 29 -25.74 14.98 -6.85
CA ARG A 29 -24.30 14.84 -6.68
C ARG A 29 -23.86 13.81 -7.70
N PRO A 30 -22.78 14.08 -8.49
CA PRO A 30 -22.19 13.05 -9.35
C PRO A 30 -22.03 11.79 -8.50
N ALA A 31 -22.44 10.64 -9.04
CA ALA A 31 -22.18 9.37 -8.37
C ALA A 31 -20.67 9.33 -8.10
N GLU A 32 -20.28 9.16 -6.84
CA GLU A 32 -18.86 9.08 -6.48
C GLU A 32 -18.26 7.91 -7.26
N GLU A 33 -17.21 8.21 -7.98
CA GLU A 33 -16.53 7.25 -8.85
C GLU A 33 -15.96 6.11 -7.99
N LYS A 34 -16.20 4.87 -8.44
CA LYS A 34 -15.74 3.67 -7.77
C LYS A 34 -14.65 3.00 -8.57
N ALA A 35 -13.64 2.49 -7.89
CA ALA A 35 -12.64 1.64 -8.51
C ALA A 35 -13.11 0.18 -8.61
N THR A 36 -12.50 -0.59 -9.51
CA THR A 36 -12.69 -2.04 -9.54
C THR A 36 -11.56 -2.73 -8.79
N VAL A 37 -11.92 -3.63 -7.87
CA VAL A 37 -10.98 -4.54 -7.20
C VAL A 37 -11.36 -5.97 -7.54
N TYR A 38 -10.44 -6.70 -8.17
CA TYR A 38 -10.58 -8.13 -8.44
C TYR A 38 -10.15 -8.93 -7.21
N PHE A 39 -10.82 -10.05 -6.96
CA PHE A 39 -10.55 -10.93 -5.84
C PHE A 39 -10.61 -12.40 -6.24
N THR A 40 -9.71 -13.22 -5.70
CA THR A 40 -9.79 -14.68 -5.70
C THR A 40 -9.40 -15.23 -4.33
N PRO A 41 -10.17 -16.16 -3.75
CA PRO A 41 -9.82 -16.77 -2.47
C PRO A 41 -8.65 -17.77 -2.60
N GLU A 42 -8.38 -18.26 -3.80
CA GLU A 42 -7.31 -19.22 -4.06
C GLU A 42 -5.95 -18.52 -4.15
N ILE A 43 -4.96 -19.01 -3.38
CA ILE A 43 -3.59 -18.50 -3.41
C ILE A 43 -2.70 -19.53 -4.11
N THR A 44 -2.87 -19.62 -5.42
CA THR A 44 -2.09 -20.49 -6.31
C THR A 44 -1.34 -19.68 -7.36
N THR A 45 -0.42 -20.30 -8.05
CA THR A 45 0.27 -19.70 -9.19
C THR A 45 -0.72 -19.30 -10.29
N GLU A 46 -1.67 -20.18 -10.60
CA GLU A 46 -2.70 -19.98 -11.63
C GLU A 46 -3.60 -18.81 -11.29
N SER A 47 -4.02 -18.71 -10.03
CA SER A 47 -4.85 -17.60 -9.56
C SER A 47 -4.11 -16.27 -9.59
N LEU A 48 -2.81 -16.26 -9.24
CA LEU A 48 -1.98 -15.06 -9.36
C LEU A 48 -1.84 -14.60 -10.82
N LEU A 49 -1.62 -15.52 -11.75
CA LEU A 49 -1.53 -15.18 -13.17
C LEU A 49 -2.87 -14.68 -13.73
N ARG A 50 -3.97 -15.35 -13.38
CA ARG A 50 -5.33 -14.98 -13.80
C ARG A 50 -5.72 -13.59 -13.31
N ILE A 51 -5.42 -13.23 -12.03
CA ILE A 51 -5.74 -11.91 -11.48
C ILE A 51 -4.81 -10.82 -12.05
N TYR A 52 -3.54 -11.14 -12.32
CA TYR A 52 -2.61 -10.24 -13.02
C TYR A 52 -3.16 -9.81 -14.38
N GLU A 53 -3.73 -10.73 -15.17
CA GLU A 53 -4.31 -10.44 -16.48
C GLU A 53 -5.48 -9.44 -16.42
N LYS A 54 -6.13 -9.28 -15.28
CA LYS A 54 -7.20 -8.29 -15.09
C LYS A 54 -6.69 -6.87 -14.90
N VAL A 55 -5.43 -6.70 -14.49
CA VAL A 55 -4.88 -5.39 -14.09
C VAL A 55 -3.64 -4.98 -14.89
N CYS A 56 -3.13 -5.83 -15.78
CA CYS A 56 -1.87 -5.58 -16.49
C CYS A 56 -1.95 -4.51 -17.60
N ALA A 57 -3.14 -4.07 -18.01
CA ALA A 57 -3.33 -3.14 -19.13
C ALA A 57 -2.50 -1.83 -19.03
N PRO A 58 -2.29 -1.21 -17.87
CA PRO A 58 -1.45 -0.01 -17.76
C PRO A 58 0.06 -0.25 -17.92
N LEU A 59 0.51 -1.52 -17.83
CA LEU A 59 1.93 -1.86 -17.81
C LEU A 59 2.50 -1.88 -19.23
N GLN A 60 3.61 -1.18 -19.43
CA GLN A 60 4.27 -1.05 -20.71
C GLN A 60 5.78 -0.84 -20.55
N GLY A 61 6.54 -0.98 -21.64
CA GLY A 61 7.99 -0.74 -21.68
C GLY A 61 8.77 -1.66 -20.74
N ARG A 62 9.75 -1.10 -20.03
CA ARG A 62 10.53 -1.81 -19.02
C ARG A 62 9.75 -1.85 -17.70
N ILE A 63 9.37 -3.04 -17.28
CA ILE A 63 8.47 -3.24 -16.14
C ILE A 63 9.28 -3.61 -14.90
N ALA A 64 9.17 -2.79 -13.85
CA ALA A 64 9.61 -3.12 -12.51
C ALA A 64 8.56 -3.98 -11.80
N ILE A 65 8.95 -5.09 -11.18
CA ILE A 65 8.11 -5.83 -10.21
C ILE A 65 8.58 -5.44 -8.81
N LYS A 66 7.84 -4.55 -8.14
CA LYS A 66 8.17 -4.14 -6.77
C LYS A 66 7.67 -5.20 -5.79
N LEU A 67 8.62 -5.82 -5.14
CA LEU A 67 8.41 -6.92 -4.21
C LEU A 67 9.19 -6.64 -2.92
N HIS A 68 8.71 -7.13 -1.77
CA HIS A 68 9.53 -7.25 -0.56
C HIS A 68 10.15 -8.64 -0.54
N THR A 69 11.47 -8.71 -0.70
CA THR A 69 12.22 -9.96 -0.80
C THR A 69 12.56 -10.61 0.55
N GLY A 70 12.29 -9.88 1.65
CA GLY A 70 12.45 -10.36 3.04
C GLY A 70 13.87 -10.25 3.58
N GLU A 71 13.98 -10.36 4.89
CA GLU A 71 15.24 -10.59 5.58
C GLU A 71 15.71 -12.05 5.39
N PRO A 72 16.99 -12.38 5.67
CA PRO A 72 17.49 -13.73 5.52
C PRO A 72 16.59 -14.75 6.26
N HIS A 73 16.20 -15.81 5.55
CA HIS A 73 15.36 -16.89 6.08
C HIS A 73 14.00 -16.48 6.61
N GLY A 74 13.46 -15.32 6.21
CA GLY A 74 12.13 -14.85 6.59
C GLY A 74 11.04 -15.87 6.24
N PRO A 75 10.21 -16.33 7.23
CA PRO A 75 9.34 -17.49 7.04
C PRO A 75 8.08 -17.18 6.22
N ASN A 76 7.69 -15.89 6.13
CA ASN A 76 6.39 -15.51 5.59
C ASN A 76 6.43 -14.90 4.19
N ILE A 77 7.63 -14.69 3.60
CA ILE A 77 7.79 -14.09 2.27
C ILE A 77 7.00 -14.86 1.21
N LEU A 78 6.65 -14.18 0.13
CA LEU A 78 5.90 -14.79 -0.97
C LEU A 78 6.63 -16.02 -1.54
N PRO A 79 5.91 -17.08 -1.93
CA PRO A 79 6.49 -18.28 -2.52
C PRO A 79 7.26 -17.95 -3.80
N ARG A 80 8.53 -18.37 -3.87
CA ARG A 80 9.41 -18.10 -5.03
C ARG A 80 8.84 -18.61 -6.34
N ASP A 81 8.17 -19.76 -6.32
CA ASP A 81 7.60 -20.35 -7.55
C ASP A 81 6.44 -19.54 -8.10
N MET A 82 5.58 -18.96 -7.25
CA MET A 82 4.52 -18.02 -7.67
C MET A 82 5.12 -16.76 -8.31
N VAL A 83 6.14 -16.18 -7.68
CA VAL A 83 6.80 -14.96 -8.20
C VAL A 83 7.59 -15.26 -9.48
N ARG A 84 8.25 -16.42 -9.57
CA ARG A 84 8.93 -16.88 -10.78
C ARG A 84 7.97 -17.01 -11.95
N ALA A 85 6.82 -17.63 -11.75
CA ALA A 85 5.80 -17.79 -12.78
C ALA A 85 5.25 -16.43 -13.25
N LEU A 86 4.98 -15.51 -12.32
CA LEU A 86 4.55 -14.16 -12.66
C LEU A 86 5.62 -13.40 -13.44
N GLN A 87 6.87 -13.45 -13.01
CA GLN A 87 7.99 -12.80 -13.69
C GLN A 87 8.17 -13.37 -15.11
N ALA A 88 8.09 -14.68 -15.27
CA ALA A 88 8.15 -15.34 -16.59
C ALA A 88 6.98 -14.94 -17.51
N ARG A 89 5.81 -14.61 -16.95
CA ARG A 89 4.64 -14.11 -17.71
C ARG A 89 4.85 -12.66 -18.20
N ILE A 90 5.85 -11.94 -17.66
CA ILE A 90 6.16 -10.54 -17.99
C ILE A 90 7.61 -10.50 -18.54
N PRO A 91 7.84 -10.85 -19.82
CA PRO A 91 9.17 -10.92 -20.38
C PRO A 91 9.93 -9.59 -20.23
N GLY A 92 11.20 -9.67 -19.84
CA GLY A 92 12.05 -8.48 -19.64
C GLY A 92 11.78 -7.69 -18.35
N SER A 93 10.85 -8.14 -17.50
CA SER A 93 10.62 -7.52 -16.20
C SER A 93 11.78 -7.81 -15.22
N THR A 94 11.96 -6.91 -14.26
CA THR A 94 13.00 -7.00 -13.22
C THR A 94 12.36 -6.82 -11.85
N ILE A 95 12.69 -7.69 -10.90
CA ILE A 95 12.31 -7.46 -9.49
C ILE A 95 13.13 -6.29 -8.96
N VAL A 96 12.50 -5.37 -8.23
CA VAL A 96 13.17 -4.17 -7.73
C VAL A 96 12.99 -3.99 -6.22
N GLU A 97 14.07 -3.57 -5.56
CA GLU A 97 14.14 -3.25 -4.12
C GLU A 97 15.08 -2.06 -3.90
N CYS A 98 15.08 -1.50 -2.68
CA CYS A 98 16.16 -0.63 -2.18
C CYS A 98 16.73 -1.19 -0.88
N ASN A 99 17.95 -0.78 -0.56
CA ASN A 99 18.58 -1.07 0.72
C ASN A 99 17.72 -0.56 1.89
N VAL A 100 17.95 -1.07 3.10
CA VAL A 100 17.18 -0.71 4.30
C VAL A 100 17.91 0.29 5.19
N LEU A 101 17.15 0.97 6.06
CA LEU A 101 17.69 1.97 6.98
C LEU A 101 18.14 1.37 8.32
N TYR A 102 17.42 0.32 8.79
CA TYR A 102 17.70 -0.35 10.05
C TYR A 102 18.89 -1.31 9.94
N PRO A 103 19.56 -1.67 11.06
CA PRO A 103 20.65 -2.64 11.06
C PRO A 103 20.19 -4.00 10.52
N SER A 104 20.74 -4.41 9.39
CA SER A 104 20.43 -5.65 8.69
C SER A 104 21.52 -5.90 7.63
N PRO A 105 21.74 -7.14 7.17
CA PRO A 105 22.56 -7.40 5.99
C PRO A 105 22.13 -6.58 4.77
N ARG A 106 20.84 -6.32 4.62
CA ARG A 106 20.27 -5.52 3.53
C ARG A 106 20.56 -4.00 3.61
N GLN A 107 21.28 -3.54 4.63
CA GLN A 107 21.70 -2.15 4.76
C GLN A 107 22.78 -1.76 3.73
N THR A 108 23.50 -2.74 3.23
CA THR A 108 24.49 -2.57 2.15
C THR A 108 24.06 -3.34 0.90
N THR A 109 24.41 -2.85 -0.27
CA THR A 109 24.09 -3.50 -1.55
C THR A 109 24.66 -4.92 -1.63
N GLU A 110 25.86 -5.14 -1.12
CA GLU A 110 26.50 -6.45 -1.10
C GLU A 110 25.74 -7.44 -0.19
N GLY A 111 25.48 -7.05 1.06
CA GLY A 111 24.73 -7.87 2.00
C GLY A 111 23.28 -8.10 1.54
N HIS A 112 22.68 -7.12 0.85
CA HIS A 112 21.35 -7.28 0.24
C HIS A 112 21.39 -8.34 -0.89
N ARG A 113 22.39 -8.32 -1.76
CA ARG A 113 22.57 -9.35 -2.79
C ARG A 113 22.77 -10.74 -2.19
N GLU A 114 23.50 -10.85 -1.06
CA GLU A 114 23.62 -12.12 -0.34
C GLU A 114 22.29 -12.59 0.24
N THR A 115 21.49 -11.66 0.83
CA THR A 115 20.14 -11.96 1.30
C THR A 115 19.23 -12.47 0.18
N LEU A 116 19.33 -11.88 -1.02
CA LEU A 116 18.57 -12.34 -2.18
C LEU A 116 18.94 -13.79 -2.54
N ARG A 117 20.23 -14.14 -2.53
CA ARG A 117 20.68 -15.53 -2.76
C ARG A 117 20.16 -16.48 -1.69
N THR A 118 20.31 -16.09 -0.42
CA THR A 118 19.84 -16.87 0.74
C THR A 118 18.34 -17.17 0.66
N ASN A 119 17.54 -16.19 0.21
CA ASN A 119 16.08 -16.33 0.10
C ASN A 119 15.64 -16.95 -1.24
N GLY A 120 16.57 -17.30 -2.14
CA GLY A 120 16.29 -17.97 -3.42
C GLY A 120 15.75 -17.06 -4.52
N TRP A 121 16.00 -15.75 -4.43
CA TRP A 121 15.65 -14.78 -5.49
C TRP A 121 16.73 -14.74 -6.57
N THR A 122 17.00 -15.89 -7.21
CA THR A 122 18.07 -16.07 -8.19
C THR A 122 17.58 -16.45 -9.59
N PHE A 123 16.26 -16.56 -9.77
CA PHE A 123 15.65 -17.02 -11.02
C PHE A 123 15.45 -15.90 -12.05
N CYS A 124 15.62 -14.65 -11.67
CA CYS A 124 15.56 -13.50 -12.56
C CYS A 124 16.47 -12.38 -12.02
N PRO A 125 16.75 -11.34 -12.81
CA PRO A 125 17.43 -10.15 -12.32
C PRO A 125 16.66 -9.49 -11.15
N VAL A 126 17.41 -9.09 -10.11
CA VAL A 126 16.89 -8.25 -9.02
C VAL A 126 17.75 -7.00 -8.97
N ASP A 127 17.14 -5.84 -9.20
CA ASP A 127 17.79 -4.54 -9.13
C ASP A 127 17.62 -3.93 -7.74
N ILE A 128 18.72 -3.66 -7.06
CA ILE A 128 18.74 -2.85 -5.85
C ILE A 128 18.90 -1.41 -6.31
N MET A 129 17.76 -0.73 -6.46
CA MET A 129 17.64 0.53 -7.18
C MET A 129 18.52 1.67 -6.66
N ASP A 130 18.94 1.63 -5.40
CA ASP A 130 19.86 2.60 -4.79
C ASP A 130 21.32 2.14 -4.75
N ALA A 131 21.66 1.03 -5.44
CA ALA A 131 23.05 0.55 -5.55
C ALA A 131 23.96 1.58 -6.25
N ASP A 132 23.42 2.30 -7.23
CA ASP A 132 24.14 3.29 -8.05
C ASP A 132 23.84 4.74 -7.61
N GLY A 133 23.31 4.90 -6.39
CA GLY A 133 22.97 6.20 -5.81
C GLY A 133 21.48 6.49 -5.74
N GLU A 134 21.15 7.74 -5.53
CA GLU A 134 19.77 8.20 -5.30
C GLU A 134 19.43 9.44 -6.13
N VAL A 135 18.14 9.66 -6.36
CA VAL A 135 17.58 10.84 -7.03
C VAL A 135 16.37 11.32 -6.25
N SER A 136 16.13 12.64 -6.26
CA SER A 136 14.94 13.21 -5.61
C SER A 136 13.76 13.29 -6.58
N LEU A 137 12.62 12.73 -6.19
CA LEU A 137 11.35 12.91 -6.87
C LEU A 137 10.50 13.96 -6.15
N PRO A 138 9.81 14.86 -6.88
CA PRO A 138 8.90 15.83 -6.28
C PRO A 138 7.64 15.15 -5.73
N ILE A 139 7.04 15.77 -4.71
CA ILE A 139 5.78 15.33 -4.09
C ILE A 139 4.71 16.40 -4.34
N PRO A 140 3.94 16.33 -5.44
CA PRO A 140 2.87 17.27 -5.69
C PRO A 140 1.81 17.23 -4.58
N GLY A 141 1.52 18.39 -3.99
CA GLY A 141 0.55 18.50 -2.89
C GLY A 141 1.08 18.03 -1.52
N GLY A 142 2.35 17.62 -1.43
CA GLY A 142 2.94 17.19 -0.16
C GLY A 142 2.89 18.29 0.90
N ARG A 143 2.37 17.95 2.08
CA ARG A 143 2.24 18.84 3.23
C ARG A 143 3.53 18.87 4.06
N HIS A 144 4.09 17.69 4.32
CA HIS A 144 5.25 17.49 5.19
C HIS A 144 6.55 17.44 4.39
N LEU A 145 6.51 16.86 3.21
CA LEU A 145 7.68 16.70 2.35
C LEU A 145 7.41 17.33 0.96
N LYS A 146 8.40 17.98 0.40
CA LYS A 146 8.33 18.52 -0.98
C LYS A 146 8.95 17.59 -2.01
N LYS A 147 9.84 16.72 -1.55
CA LYS A 147 10.54 15.72 -2.36
C LYS A 147 10.98 14.56 -1.48
N VAL A 148 11.19 13.40 -2.07
CA VAL A 148 11.76 12.22 -1.42
C VAL A 148 12.89 11.66 -2.28
N ALA A 149 13.96 11.22 -1.62
CA ALA A 149 15.05 10.51 -2.28
C ALA A 149 14.66 9.05 -2.55
N VAL A 150 14.78 8.62 -3.79
CA VAL A 150 14.49 7.24 -4.24
C VAL A 150 15.74 6.63 -4.85
N GLY A 151 15.78 5.31 -4.97
CA GLY A 151 16.87 4.64 -5.68
C GLY A 151 16.97 5.16 -7.12
N LYS A 152 18.19 5.52 -7.56
CA LYS A 152 18.43 6.13 -8.87
C LYS A 152 17.92 5.25 -10.01
N ASN A 153 18.05 3.92 -9.89
CA ASN A 153 17.67 2.98 -10.92
C ASN A 153 16.15 2.88 -11.13
N LEU A 154 15.32 3.48 -10.22
CA LEU A 154 13.88 3.61 -10.46
C LEU A 154 13.58 4.28 -11.79
N LEU A 155 14.41 5.24 -12.21
CA LEU A 155 14.26 5.97 -13.48
C LEU A 155 14.48 5.10 -14.73
N ASN A 156 14.98 3.88 -14.56
CA ASN A 156 15.19 2.95 -15.66
C ASN A 156 13.91 2.23 -16.10
N TYR A 157 12.80 2.38 -15.38
CA TYR A 157 11.55 1.65 -15.61
C TYR A 157 10.46 2.58 -16.11
N ASP A 158 9.64 2.07 -17.04
CA ASP A 158 8.53 2.80 -17.65
C ASP A 158 7.21 2.54 -16.92
N SER A 159 7.10 1.39 -16.23
CA SER A 159 5.93 1.01 -15.45
C SER A 159 6.29 0.12 -14.26
N MET A 160 5.34 -0.04 -13.32
CA MET A 160 5.57 -0.83 -12.12
C MET A 160 4.37 -1.72 -11.77
N LEU A 161 4.63 -3.03 -11.67
CA LEU A 161 3.73 -3.96 -11.00
C LEU A 161 4.13 -4.05 -9.52
N VAL A 162 3.20 -3.71 -8.65
CA VAL A 162 3.41 -3.78 -7.19
C VAL A 162 2.83 -5.09 -6.68
N LEU A 163 3.72 -6.06 -6.41
CA LEU A 163 3.34 -7.36 -5.85
C LEU A 163 3.61 -7.34 -4.34
N THR A 164 2.57 -7.36 -3.56
CA THR A 164 2.65 -7.13 -2.12
C THR A 164 2.22 -8.38 -1.34
N HIS A 165 3.08 -8.84 -0.45
CA HIS A 165 2.65 -9.66 0.68
C HIS A 165 1.98 -8.73 1.70
N PHE A 166 0.65 -8.83 1.85
CA PHE A 166 -0.10 -8.03 2.83
C PHE A 166 0.05 -8.61 4.24
N LYS A 167 0.32 -7.76 5.23
CA LYS A 167 0.58 -8.17 6.63
C LYS A 167 0.58 -6.98 7.57
N GLY A 168 0.70 -7.24 8.88
CA GLY A 168 0.94 -6.22 9.89
C GLY A 168 2.31 -5.54 9.76
N HIS A 169 2.50 -4.46 10.51
CA HIS A 169 3.79 -3.77 10.58
C HIS A 169 3.93 -2.99 11.89
N VAL A 170 5.10 -3.10 12.54
CA VAL A 170 5.36 -2.52 13.85
C VAL A 170 5.17 -1.00 13.93
N MET A 171 5.47 -0.26 12.89
CA MET A 171 5.28 1.19 12.82
C MET A 171 4.07 1.59 11.98
N GLY A 172 3.83 0.91 10.86
CA GLY A 172 2.80 1.25 9.87
C GLY A 172 1.41 0.71 10.16
N GLY A 173 1.24 -0.10 11.21
CA GLY A 173 -0.01 -0.82 11.44
C GLY A 173 -0.19 -1.99 10.47
N PHE A 174 -0.26 -1.71 9.18
CA PHE A 174 -0.24 -2.70 8.10
C PHE A 174 0.74 -2.33 6.98
N SER A 175 1.01 -3.29 6.13
CA SER A 175 1.86 -3.16 4.95
C SER A 175 1.10 -3.65 3.72
N GLY A 176 0.47 -2.73 3.02
CA GLY A 176 -0.17 -2.90 1.71
C GLY A 176 0.72 -2.40 0.58
N SER A 177 0.11 -2.20 -0.60
CA SER A 177 0.79 -1.71 -1.80
C SER A 177 1.36 -0.31 -1.62
N LEU A 178 0.67 0.59 -0.89
CA LEU A 178 1.21 1.91 -0.57
C LEU A 178 2.57 1.80 0.11
N LYS A 179 2.64 1.07 1.24
CA LYS A 179 3.89 0.94 1.98
C LYS A 179 4.98 0.26 1.17
N ASN A 180 4.61 -0.72 0.34
CA ASN A 180 5.55 -1.42 -0.52
C ASN A 180 6.26 -0.47 -1.49
N ILE A 181 5.55 0.48 -2.11
CA ILE A 181 6.17 1.47 -2.98
C ILE A 181 6.84 2.60 -2.21
N ALA A 182 6.19 3.16 -1.20
CA ALA A 182 6.69 4.32 -0.46
C ALA A 182 8.03 4.03 0.23
N ILE A 183 8.05 3.02 1.09
CA ILE A 183 9.26 2.62 1.82
C ILE A 183 10.21 1.83 0.92
N GLY A 184 9.66 0.96 0.05
CA GLY A 184 10.45 0.06 -0.78
C GLY A 184 11.18 0.73 -1.95
N CYS A 185 10.74 1.90 -2.42
CA CYS A 185 11.43 2.66 -3.48
C CYS A 185 12.25 3.83 -2.92
N ALA A 186 11.97 4.29 -1.68
CA ALA A 186 12.82 5.27 -1.01
C ALA A 186 14.23 4.71 -0.84
N SER A 187 15.27 5.53 -1.11
CA SER A 187 16.67 5.12 -0.93
C SER A 187 16.95 4.71 0.52
N GLY A 188 17.81 3.72 0.70
CA GLY A 188 18.04 3.08 2.00
C GLY A 188 18.46 4.05 3.11
N LYS A 189 19.26 5.04 2.77
CA LYS A 189 19.81 5.99 3.73
C LYS A 189 19.00 7.29 3.81
N THR A 190 18.94 8.03 2.75
CA THR A 190 18.32 9.38 2.76
C THR A 190 16.79 9.31 2.69
N GLY A 191 16.25 8.58 1.70
CA GLY A 191 14.82 8.56 1.46
C GLY A 191 14.04 7.94 2.62
N LYS A 192 14.48 6.79 3.11
CA LYS A 192 13.84 6.16 4.27
C LYS A 192 13.94 7.02 5.52
N ALA A 193 15.07 7.72 5.76
CA ALA A 193 15.19 8.65 6.87
C ALA A 193 14.20 9.82 6.75
N GLN A 194 13.99 10.37 5.54
CA GLN A 194 13.00 11.42 5.30
C GLN A 194 11.58 10.98 5.67
N LEU A 195 11.22 9.73 5.39
CA LEU A 195 9.88 9.19 5.67
C LEU A 195 9.70 8.86 7.16
N HIS A 196 10.72 8.31 7.83
CA HIS A 196 10.62 7.84 9.21
C HIS A 196 10.84 8.93 10.26
N SER A 197 11.63 9.97 9.97
CA SER A 197 12.00 11.00 10.95
C SER A 197 10.94 12.09 11.05
N ASP A 198 10.72 12.59 12.27
CA ASP A 198 9.96 13.84 12.52
C ASP A 198 10.86 15.09 12.57
N GLY A 199 12.16 14.91 12.32
CA GLY A 199 13.18 15.95 12.39
C GLY A 199 13.99 15.89 13.70
N THR A 200 13.49 15.24 14.74
CA THR A 200 14.16 15.05 16.04
C THR A 200 14.38 13.57 16.33
N ASN A 201 13.41 12.72 16.01
CA ASN A 201 13.47 11.28 16.18
C ASN A 201 13.44 10.58 14.82
N LEU A 202 14.45 9.76 14.53
CA LEU A 202 14.55 9.02 13.29
C LEU A 202 13.42 7.97 13.14
N TRP A 203 12.92 7.43 14.24
CA TRP A 203 11.90 6.38 14.25
C TRP A 203 10.58 6.90 14.83
N ALA A 204 10.17 8.08 14.39
CA ALA A 204 8.88 8.64 14.77
C ALA A 204 7.74 7.85 14.12
N GLY A 205 6.84 7.32 14.96
CA GLY A 205 5.65 6.61 14.55
C GLY A 205 4.39 7.49 14.49
N GLY A 206 3.23 6.85 14.47
CA GLY A 206 1.93 7.50 14.54
C GLY A 206 1.50 8.22 13.26
N PRO A 207 0.50 9.12 13.34
CA PRO A 207 -0.13 9.73 12.16
C PRO A 207 0.85 10.45 11.23
N LEU A 208 1.84 11.14 11.78
CA LEU A 208 2.84 11.86 10.98
C LEU A 208 3.67 10.92 10.09
N PHE A 209 4.06 9.76 10.63
CA PHE A 209 4.76 8.75 9.83
C PHE A 209 3.86 8.23 8.69
N MET A 210 2.56 7.98 8.97
CA MET A 210 1.62 7.55 7.94
C MET A 210 1.49 8.58 6.83
N GLU A 211 1.34 9.86 7.17
CA GLU A 211 1.20 10.94 6.19
C GLU A 211 2.46 11.11 5.34
N ARG A 212 3.66 11.06 5.94
CA ARG A 212 4.92 11.10 5.18
C ARG A 212 5.10 9.90 4.28
N MET A 213 4.70 8.72 4.74
CA MET A 213 4.75 7.50 3.92
C MET A 213 3.80 7.62 2.72
N VAL A 214 2.59 8.13 2.89
CA VAL A 214 1.67 8.43 1.79
C VAL A 214 2.27 9.43 0.80
N GLU A 215 2.91 10.49 1.30
CA GLU A 215 3.60 11.47 0.46
C GLU A 215 4.75 10.84 -0.34
N GLY A 216 5.51 9.92 0.28
CA GLY A 216 6.51 9.12 -0.44
C GLY A 216 5.89 8.28 -1.56
N GLY A 217 4.76 7.63 -1.29
CA GLY A 217 3.99 6.90 -2.29
C GLY A 217 3.46 7.79 -3.42
N LYS A 218 3.04 9.03 -3.09
CA LYS A 218 2.59 10.03 -4.07
C LYS A 218 3.69 10.38 -5.07
N ALA A 219 4.94 10.51 -4.62
CA ALA A 219 6.06 10.73 -5.53
C ALA A 219 6.20 9.60 -6.56
N ILE A 220 6.07 8.34 -6.11
CA ILE A 220 6.20 7.16 -6.98
C ILE A 220 5.04 7.09 -7.98
N THR A 221 3.79 7.22 -7.53
CA THR A 221 2.62 7.18 -8.41
C THR A 221 2.62 8.32 -9.43
N THR A 222 3.08 9.50 -9.02
CA THR A 222 3.26 10.65 -9.92
C THR A 222 4.33 10.41 -10.98
N HIS A 223 5.44 9.76 -10.61
CA HIS A 223 6.53 9.42 -11.53
C HIS A 223 6.06 8.47 -12.63
N PHE A 224 5.33 7.41 -12.29
CA PHE A 224 4.84 6.43 -13.26
C PHE A 224 3.56 6.86 -14.01
N LYS A 225 2.94 7.97 -13.68
CA LYS A 225 1.84 8.60 -14.45
C LYS A 225 0.68 7.64 -14.80
N GLY A 226 0.30 6.76 -13.88
CA GLY A 226 -0.77 5.78 -14.09
C GLY A 226 -0.31 4.44 -14.71
N HIS A 227 0.98 4.29 -15.08
CA HIS A 227 1.52 3.01 -15.56
C HIS A 227 1.87 2.09 -14.39
N MET A 228 0.90 1.82 -13.55
CA MET A 228 1.04 0.97 -12.37
C MET A 228 -0.14 0.00 -12.23
N ALA A 229 0.14 -1.16 -11.66
CA ALA A 229 -0.86 -2.14 -11.24
C ALA A 229 -0.46 -2.69 -9.87
N TYR A 230 -1.45 -3.08 -9.06
CA TYR A 230 -1.27 -3.47 -7.67
C TYR A 230 -1.90 -4.83 -7.41
N ILE A 231 -1.15 -5.70 -6.74
CA ILE A 231 -1.61 -7.02 -6.29
C ILE A 231 -1.23 -7.19 -4.84
N ASN A 232 -2.21 -7.40 -3.97
CA ASN A 232 -2.03 -7.73 -2.55
C ASN A 232 -2.35 -9.21 -2.34
N VAL A 233 -1.39 -9.97 -1.80
CA VAL A 233 -1.53 -11.39 -1.46
C VAL A 233 -1.69 -11.48 0.06
N LEU A 234 -2.90 -11.84 0.50
CA LEU A 234 -3.31 -11.93 1.90
C LEU A 234 -3.12 -13.37 2.39
N ARG A 235 -1.85 -13.75 2.59
CA ARG A 235 -1.44 -15.07 3.10
C ARG A 235 -0.43 -14.91 4.23
N ARG A 236 -0.42 -15.85 5.19
CA ARG A 236 0.51 -15.85 6.32
C ARG A 236 0.70 -14.43 6.90
N MET A 237 -0.42 -13.77 7.16
CA MET A 237 -0.46 -12.38 7.60
C MET A 237 -0.04 -12.25 9.07
N SER A 238 1.27 -12.24 9.31
CA SER A 238 1.80 -11.92 10.63
C SER A 238 1.47 -10.48 11.03
N VAL A 239 1.41 -10.21 12.32
CA VAL A 239 1.39 -8.83 12.86
C VAL A 239 2.69 -8.09 12.59
N ASP A 240 3.75 -8.82 12.25
CA ASP A 240 5.06 -8.27 11.89
C ASP A 240 5.30 -8.35 10.38
N CYS A 241 6.09 -7.41 9.89
CA CYS A 241 6.51 -7.37 8.49
C CYS A 241 7.63 -8.39 8.23
N ASP A 242 7.80 -8.78 6.97
CA ASP A 242 8.95 -9.59 6.52
C ASP A 242 10.31 -8.96 6.87
N CYS A 243 10.34 -7.68 7.26
CA CYS A 243 11.51 -7.01 7.81
C CYS A 243 11.88 -7.48 9.23
N ALA A 244 11.04 -8.22 9.93
CA ALA A 244 11.38 -8.87 11.19
C ALA A 244 12.16 -10.18 10.98
N GLY A 245 12.23 -10.68 9.75
CA GLY A 245 12.95 -11.91 9.42
C GLY A 245 12.44 -13.11 10.22
N THR A 246 13.37 -13.85 10.81
CA THR A 246 13.05 -15.05 11.63
C THR A 246 12.39 -14.73 12.98
N SER A 247 12.38 -13.46 13.40
CA SER A 247 11.70 -13.04 14.64
C SER A 247 10.24 -12.60 14.44
N ALA A 248 9.73 -12.67 13.20
CA ALA A 248 8.32 -12.37 12.93
C ALA A 248 7.40 -13.33 13.69
N ALA A 249 6.39 -12.77 14.35
CA ALA A 249 5.37 -13.57 15.05
C ALA A 249 4.67 -14.51 14.07
N GLU A 250 4.29 -15.70 14.56
CA GLU A 250 3.50 -16.64 13.75
C GLU A 250 2.14 -16.03 13.44
N PRO A 251 1.66 -16.10 12.18
CA PRO A 251 0.35 -15.60 11.81
C PRO A 251 -0.80 -16.28 12.58
N THR A 252 -1.71 -15.50 13.12
CA THR A 252 -2.95 -15.99 13.77
C THR A 252 -4.16 -15.87 12.84
N ALA A 253 -4.13 -14.93 11.88
CA ALA A 253 -5.18 -14.79 10.89
C ALA A 253 -5.04 -15.86 9.78
N PRO A 254 -6.16 -16.40 9.28
CA PRO A 254 -6.13 -17.31 8.14
C PRO A 254 -5.72 -16.58 6.85
N ASP A 255 -5.27 -17.33 5.87
CA ASP A 255 -5.10 -16.86 4.51
C ASP A 255 -6.47 -16.45 3.94
N ILE A 256 -6.53 -15.32 3.21
CA ILE A 256 -7.79 -14.78 2.68
C ILE A 256 -7.87 -14.95 1.16
N GLY A 257 -6.79 -14.61 0.44
CA GLY A 257 -6.78 -14.64 -1.01
C GLY A 257 -5.86 -13.61 -1.64
N ILE A 258 -6.13 -13.30 -2.90
CA ILE A 258 -5.39 -12.32 -3.70
C ILE A 258 -6.35 -11.25 -4.18
N LEU A 259 -5.97 -9.98 -3.98
CA LEU A 259 -6.68 -8.82 -4.53
C LEU A 259 -5.82 -8.10 -5.54
N ALA A 260 -6.45 -7.53 -6.58
CA ALA A 260 -5.75 -6.70 -7.54
C ALA A 260 -6.61 -5.53 -8.04
N SER A 261 -5.95 -4.40 -8.31
CA SER A 261 -6.58 -3.21 -8.90
C SER A 261 -5.53 -2.38 -9.65
N THR A 262 -5.98 -1.49 -10.51
CA THR A 262 -5.17 -0.38 -11.03
C THR A 262 -5.25 0.86 -10.14
N ASP A 263 -6.05 0.81 -9.07
CA ASP A 263 -6.24 1.85 -8.08
C ASP A 263 -5.57 1.46 -6.76
N LEU A 264 -4.59 2.27 -6.34
CA LEU A 264 -3.78 2.00 -5.15
C LEU A 264 -4.60 2.03 -3.85
N LEU A 265 -5.43 3.06 -3.69
CA LEU A 265 -6.23 3.21 -2.48
C LEU A 265 -7.26 2.09 -2.39
N ALA A 266 -7.94 1.77 -3.49
CA ALA A 266 -8.97 0.74 -3.51
C ALA A 266 -8.43 -0.65 -3.14
N VAL A 267 -7.25 -1.04 -3.66
CA VAL A 267 -6.69 -2.36 -3.32
C VAL A 267 -6.28 -2.46 -1.86
N ASP A 268 -5.69 -1.40 -1.29
CA ASP A 268 -5.29 -1.39 0.12
C ASP A 268 -6.52 -1.30 1.04
N GLN A 269 -7.53 -0.48 0.68
CA GLN A 269 -8.82 -0.41 1.38
C GLN A 269 -9.50 -1.78 1.41
N ALA A 270 -9.66 -2.42 0.25
CA ALA A 270 -10.30 -3.73 0.15
C ALA A 270 -9.54 -4.80 0.96
N SER A 271 -8.22 -4.74 0.99
CA SER A 271 -7.39 -5.65 1.79
C SER A 271 -7.64 -5.47 3.29
N VAL A 272 -7.72 -4.24 3.76
CA VAL A 272 -8.05 -3.93 5.17
C VAL A 272 -9.47 -4.37 5.48
N ASP A 273 -10.45 -4.05 4.64
CA ASP A 273 -11.85 -4.44 4.82
C ASP A 273 -12.01 -5.97 4.96
N MET A 274 -11.27 -6.74 4.15
CA MET A 274 -11.29 -8.21 4.26
C MET A 274 -10.70 -8.71 5.59
N VAL A 275 -9.65 -8.08 6.12
CA VAL A 275 -9.14 -8.40 7.46
C VAL A 275 -10.20 -8.08 8.51
N TYR A 276 -10.85 -6.92 8.43
CA TYR A 276 -11.90 -6.53 9.38
C TYR A 276 -13.17 -7.39 9.28
N ALA A 277 -13.42 -8.02 8.13
CA ALA A 277 -14.54 -8.95 7.94
C ALA A 277 -14.31 -10.35 8.54
N LEU A 278 -13.08 -10.71 8.91
CA LEU A 278 -12.80 -11.98 9.58
C LEU A 278 -13.51 -12.07 10.95
N PRO A 279 -13.79 -13.28 11.45
CA PRO A 279 -14.25 -13.48 12.83
C PRO A 279 -13.31 -12.81 13.83
N GLU A 280 -13.86 -12.24 14.91
CA GLU A 280 -13.10 -11.44 15.89
C GLU A 280 -11.84 -12.14 16.40
N GLN A 281 -11.93 -13.41 16.74
CA GLN A 281 -10.78 -14.18 17.23
C GLN A 281 -9.65 -14.31 16.22
N GLN A 282 -9.97 -14.33 14.92
CA GLN A 282 -8.99 -14.48 13.83
C GLN A 282 -8.36 -13.15 13.41
N ARG A 283 -9.09 -12.02 13.55
CA ARG A 283 -8.61 -10.70 13.16
C ARG A 283 -7.96 -9.90 14.27
N ARG A 284 -8.23 -10.27 15.54
CA ARG A 284 -7.91 -9.45 16.71
C ARG A 284 -6.50 -8.89 16.71
N ASP A 285 -5.50 -9.72 16.47
CA ASP A 285 -4.10 -9.31 16.58
C ASP A 285 -3.69 -8.35 15.45
N LEU A 286 -4.19 -8.59 14.21
CA LEU A 286 -3.96 -7.68 13.09
C LEU A 286 -4.70 -6.36 13.25
N VAL A 287 -5.97 -6.39 13.68
CA VAL A 287 -6.77 -5.18 13.91
C VAL A 287 -6.14 -4.34 15.03
N GLU A 288 -5.77 -4.97 16.15
CA GLU A 288 -5.05 -4.28 17.24
C GLU A 288 -3.76 -3.62 16.72
N ARG A 289 -2.97 -4.32 15.90
CA ARG A 289 -1.76 -3.77 15.29
C ARG A 289 -2.08 -2.58 14.37
N ILE A 290 -3.11 -2.68 13.53
CA ILE A 290 -3.53 -1.60 12.62
C ILE A 290 -3.94 -0.37 13.41
N GLU A 291 -4.82 -0.53 14.40
CA GLU A 291 -5.41 0.57 15.17
C GLU A 291 -4.39 1.22 16.11
N SER A 292 -3.63 0.41 16.87
CA SER A 292 -2.64 0.92 17.83
C SER A 292 -1.50 1.72 17.18
N ARG A 293 -1.29 1.56 15.88
CA ARG A 293 -0.30 2.30 15.10
C ARG A 293 -0.87 3.41 14.22
N SER A 294 -2.17 3.70 14.35
CA SER A 294 -2.87 4.64 13.46
C SER A 294 -2.81 4.22 11.98
N GLY A 295 -2.81 2.91 11.70
CA GLY A 295 -2.59 2.38 10.35
C GLY A 295 -3.61 2.85 9.33
N LEU A 296 -4.88 3.04 9.73
CA LEU A 296 -5.95 3.53 8.84
C LEU A 296 -5.68 4.95 8.32
N ARG A 297 -4.82 5.74 8.98
CA ARG A 297 -4.42 7.05 8.50
C ARG A 297 -3.76 7.01 7.11
N GLN A 298 -3.18 5.88 6.72
CA GLN A 298 -2.67 5.67 5.36
C GLN A 298 -3.79 5.84 4.32
N LEU A 299 -4.93 5.18 4.53
CA LEU A 299 -6.09 5.21 3.61
C LEU A 299 -6.71 6.61 3.54
N GLU A 300 -7.00 7.19 4.69
CA GLU A 300 -7.57 8.55 4.78
C GLU A 300 -6.71 9.62 4.10
N TYR A 301 -5.40 9.54 4.28
CA TYR A 301 -4.49 10.53 3.71
C TYR A 301 -4.22 10.30 2.23
N MET A 302 -4.26 9.03 1.74
CA MET A 302 -4.27 8.73 0.31
C MET A 302 -5.47 9.36 -0.39
N GLU A 303 -6.67 9.26 0.20
CA GLU A 303 -7.88 9.91 -0.31
C GLU A 303 -7.71 11.43 -0.36
N THR A 304 -7.20 12.03 0.73
CA THR A 304 -6.90 13.48 0.80
C THR A 304 -5.96 13.96 -0.31
N LEU A 305 -4.96 13.14 -0.67
CA LEU A 305 -4.00 13.45 -1.75
C LEU A 305 -4.47 13.01 -3.14
N GLY A 306 -5.69 12.50 -3.29
CA GLY A 306 -6.22 12.02 -4.56
C GLY A 306 -5.38 10.90 -5.17
N MET A 307 -5.06 9.88 -4.38
CA MET A 307 -4.25 8.72 -4.80
C MET A 307 -5.11 7.49 -5.14
N GLY A 308 -6.37 7.68 -5.41
CA GLY A 308 -7.32 6.64 -5.76
C GLY A 308 -8.67 6.82 -5.06
N HIS A 309 -9.48 5.77 -5.07
CA HIS A 309 -10.85 5.77 -4.60
C HIS A 309 -11.00 4.83 -3.38
N ALA A 310 -11.54 5.34 -2.27
CA ALA A 310 -11.85 4.52 -1.09
C ALA A 310 -13.05 3.59 -1.35
N ARG A 311 -13.94 3.97 -2.28
CA ARG A 311 -15.07 3.13 -2.71
C ARG A 311 -14.68 2.26 -3.89
N TYR A 312 -15.07 1.01 -3.84
CA TYR A 312 -14.78 0.04 -4.89
C TYR A 312 -15.91 -0.95 -5.11
N ASP A 313 -15.95 -1.53 -6.29
CA ASP A 313 -16.75 -2.71 -6.60
C ASP A 313 -15.83 -3.94 -6.59
N LEU A 314 -16.16 -4.93 -5.75
CA LEU A 314 -15.41 -6.17 -5.63
C LEU A 314 -15.90 -7.18 -6.68
N VAL A 315 -15.00 -7.62 -7.55
CA VAL A 315 -15.26 -8.61 -8.61
C VAL A 315 -14.55 -9.90 -8.27
N SER A 316 -15.32 -10.91 -7.84
CA SER A 316 -14.78 -12.25 -7.57
C SER A 316 -14.45 -12.98 -8.87
N LEU A 317 -13.26 -13.57 -8.92
CA LEU A 317 -12.83 -14.45 -10.00
C LEU A 317 -13.04 -15.90 -9.54
N SER A 318 -13.84 -16.61 -10.28
CA SER A 318 -14.04 -18.06 -10.12
C SER A 318 -12.87 -18.85 -10.72
#